data_2a0645e7f08c4b30e2e1c8fe02963e19
#
_entry.id   2a0645e7f08c4b30e2e1c8fe02963e19
#
_cell.length_a   1.000
_cell.length_b   1.000
_cell.length_c   1.000
_cell.angle_alpha   90.00
_cell.angle_beta   90.00
_cell.angle_gamma   90.00
#
_symmetry.space_group_name_H-M   'P 1'
#
loop_
_entity.id
_entity.type
_entity.pdbx_description
1 polymer ?
#
loop_
_entity_poly.entity_id
_entity_poly.type
_entity_poly.pdbx_seq_one_letter_code
_entity_poly.pdbx_strand_id
1 'polypeptide(L)'
;MCFELDSLPPIPVISGAAVSHQDLVLESGDGNRFAAFLATPEAPSETGVVILPDVRGLYRFYEELALRFAERGYTALAFDYFGRTAGAEKRGEDFDYSPHVEAVSPGEIQTDVAAAVERLRSPGATTVFTVGFCMGGRVSWLSAAGGHGLAGAIGFYGRPGESRDGLPGPTQLAGQIEAPVLALQAGADANITAEDNEAFDRALTEAGVEHEVVSYDGAPHSFFDRKQEEFAAASDDAWGRVLEFIQRHTRVA
;
A
#
# COMPACT_ATOMS: atom_id res chain seq x y z
N MET A 1 11.46 3.87 -11.97
CA MET A 1 11.57 4.96 -10.97
C MET A 1 10.23 5.08 -10.29
N CYS A 2 10.22 5.34 -8.99
CA CYS A 2 8.99 5.63 -8.26
C CYS A 2 8.46 7.03 -8.65
N PHE A 3 7.36 7.46 -8.05
CA PHE A 3 6.76 8.77 -8.32
C PHE A 3 7.76 9.93 -8.16
N GLU A 4 7.55 11.01 -8.87
CA GLU A 4 8.25 12.28 -8.63
C GLU A 4 7.63 12.98 -7.41
N LEU A 5 8.34 13.96 -6.80
CA LEU A 5 7.87 14.64 -5.59
C LEU A 5 6.59 15.46 -5.82
N ASP A 6 6.36 15.92 -7.04
CA ASP A 6 5.17 16.66 -7.45
C ASP A 6 4.09 15.77 -8.09
N SER A 7 4.28 14.44 -8.09
CA SER A 7 3.28 13.47 -8.51
C SER A 7 2.05 13.51 -7.61
N LEU A 8 0.90 13.26 -8.19
CA LEU A 8 -0.39 13.20 -7.49
C LEU A 8 -1.18 11.98 -7.95
N PRO A 9 -1.99 11.39 -7.05
CA PRO A 9 -2.89 10.32 -7.44
C PRO A 9 -3.79 10.74 -8.60
N PRO A 10 -4.00 9.88 -9.63
CA PRO A 10 -4.85 10.18 -10.78
C PRO A 10 -6.35 10.02 -10.44
N ILE A 11 -6.73 10.42 -9.26
CA ILE A 11 -8.08 10.25 -8.70
C ILE A 11 -8.73 11.63 -8.54
N PRO A 12 -9.91 11.87 -9.16
CA PRO A 12 -10.60 13.13 -8.99
C PRO A 12 -11.06 13.35 -7.54
N VAL A 13 -10.94 14.60 -7.09
CA VAL A 13 -11.46 15.06 -5.79
C VAL A 13 -12.98 15.03 -5.81
N ILE A 14 -13.60 14.53 -4.75
CA ILE A 14 -15.05 14.63 -4.57
C ILE A 14 -15.38 15.96 -3.89
N SER A 15 -15.85 16.92 -4.67
CA SER A 15 -16.25 18.24 -4.17
C SER A 15 -17.36 18.12 -3.12
N GLY A 16 -17.13 18.75 -1.96
CA GLY A 16 -18.11 18.76 -0.87
C GLY A 16 -18.05 17.53 0.06
N ALA A 17 -17.17 16.58 -0.20
CA ALA A 17 -16.90 15.54 0.80
C ALA A 17 -16.24 16.17 2.02
N ALA A 18 -16.86 16.04 3.17
CA ALA A 18 -16.29 16.50 4.43
C ALA A 18 -15.32 15.44 4.96
N VAL A 19 -14.04 15.80 4.99
CA VAL A 19 -12.96 14.96 5.52
C VAL A 19 -12.12 15.74 6.50
N SER A 20 -11.61 15.08 7.53
CA SER A 20 -10.59 15.62 8.42
C SER A 20 -9.28 14.87 8.23
N HIS A 21 -8.17 15.53 8.54
CA HIS A 21 -6.86 14.89 8.51
C HIS A 21 -5.95 15.42 9.60
N GLN A 22 -4.95 14.63 9.95
CA GLN A 22 -3.94 15.00 10.93
C GLN A 22 -2.63 14.28 10.71
N ASP A 23 -1.54 14.97 11.00
CA ASP A 23 -0.23 14.36 11.15
C ASP A 23 -0.13 13.69 12.51
N LEU A 24 0.45 12.50 12.54
CA LEU A 24 0.63 11.69 13.74
C LEU A 24 2.07 11.22 13.87
N VAL A 25 2.45 10.87 15.09
CA VAL A 25 3.58 9.98 15.34
C VAL A 25 3.03 8.72 15.97
N LEU A 26 3.26 7.59 15.31
CA LEU A 26 2.92 6.27 15.85
C LEU A 26 4.14 5.67 16.55
N GLU A 27 3.86 4.71 17.44
CA GLU A 27 4.88 3.92 18.12
C GLU A 27 4.55 2.44 17.92
N SER A 28 5.49 1.69 17.38
CA SER A 28 5.37 0.25 17.19
C SER A 28 5.77 -0.54 18.44
N GLY A 29 5.45 -1.83 18.44
CA GLY A 29 5.65 -2.71 19.61
C GLY A 29 7.11 -2.85 20.07
N ASP A 30 8.08 -2.51 19.23
CA ASP A 30 9.51 -2.48 19.54
C ASP A 30 10.01 -1.08 19.99
N GLY A 31 9.08 -0.10 20.14
CA GLY A 31 9.38 1.26 20.56
C GLY A 31 9.82 2.20 19.43
N ASN A 32 9.80 1.76 18.16
CA ASN A 32 10.07 2.64 17.04
C ASN A 32 8.97 3.70 16.93
N ARG A 33 9.39 4.96 16.75
CA ARG A 33 8.48 6.08 16.51
C ARG A 33 8.62 6.56 15.06
N PHE A 34 7.49 6.70 14.37
CA PHE A 34 7.49 7.04 12.94
C PHE A 34 6.33 7.97 12.58
N ALA A 35 6.54 8.79 11.55
CA ALA A 35 5.54 9.73 11.05
C ALA A 35 4.40 8.97 10.37
N ALA A 36 3.17 9.46 10.54
CA ALA A 36 2.00 8.98 9.83
C ALA A 36 1.04 10.14 9.52
N PHE A 37 0.21 9.94 8.49
CA PHE A 37 -0.86 10.85 8.09
C PHE A 37 -2.18 10.08 8.11
N LEU A 38 -3.15 10.56 8.87
CA LEU A 38 -4.47 9.98 9.00
C LEU A 38 -5.49 10.88 8.33
N ALA A 39 -6.30 10.32 7.43
CA ALA A 39 -7.47 10.96 6.85
C ALA A 39 -8.73 10.22 7.27
N THR A 40 -9.76 10.94 7.70
CA THR A 40 -10.97 10.38 8.28
C THR A 40 -12.20 10.99 7.59
N PRO A 41 -13.17 10.19 7.13
CA PRO A 41 -14.43 10.69 6.62
C PRO A 41 -15.26 11.34 7.74
N GLU A 42 -16.21 12.20 7.39
CA GLU A 42 -17.12 12.83 8.36
C GLU A 42 -17.95 11.79 9.13
N ALA A 43 -18.48 10.80 8.42
CA ALA A 43 -19.19 9.69 9.05
C ALA A 43 -18.18 8.62 9.51
N PRO A 44 -18.34 8.04 10.71
CA PRO A 44 -17.49 6.95 11.18
C PRO A 44 -17.44 5.80 10.15
N SER A 45 -16.24 5.29 9.91
CA SER A 45 -16.01 4.17 8.99
C SER A 45 -15.58 2.92 9.74
N GLU A 46 -16.25 1.80 9.46
CA GLU A 46 -15.82 0.48 9.94
C GLU A 46 -14.71 -0.13 9.06
N THR A 47 -14.39 0.52 7.95
CA THR A 47 -13.34 0.09 7.03
C THR A 47 -12.15 1.02 7.09
N GLY A 48 -10.99 0.46 7.38
CA GLY A 48 -9.70 1.14 7.41
C GLY A 48 -8.79 0.71 6.25
N VAL A 49 -7.97 1.65 5.76
CA VAL A 49 -6.97 1.41 4.71
C VAL A 49 -5.62 1.89 5.22
N VAL A 50 -4.66 0.97 5.35
CA VAL A 50 -3.24 1.30 5.57
C VAL A 50 -2.58 1.47 4.22
N ILE A 51 -2.04 2.66 3.96
CA ILE A 51 -1.32 2.99 2.73
C ILE A 51 0.17 2.79 2.97
N LEU A 52 0.78 1.98 2.12
CA LEU A 52 2.18 1.60 2.17
C LEU A 52 2.94 2.29 1.02
N PRO A 53 3.73 3.31 1.34
CA PRO A 53 4.45 4.10 0.35
C PRO A 53 5.47 3.32 -0.48
N ASP A 54 5.99 3.96 -1.52
CA ASP A 54 7.16 3.50 -2.25
C ASP A 54 8.46 3.68 -1.42
N VAL A 55 9.61 3.49 -2.04
CA VAL A 55 10.94 3.60 -1.41
C VAL A 55 11.26 4.98 -0.83
N ARG A 56 10.47 6.01 -1.10
CA ARG A 56 10.67 7.37 -0.54
C ARG A 56 10.02 7.56 0.81
N GLY A 57 9.16 6.62 1.25
CA GLY A 57 8.42 6.75 2.48
C GLY A 57 7.20 7.68 2.35
N LEU A 58 6.81 8.31 3.44
CA LEU A 58 5.64 9.17 3.48
C LEU A 58 5.92 10.55 2.89
N TYR A 59 5.26 10.89 1.78
CA TYR A 59 5.26 12.22 1.18
C TYR A 59 3.89 12.56 0.56
N ARG A 60 3.76 13.76 -0.01
CA ARG A 60 2.50 14.35 -0.44
C ARG A 60 1.59 13.43 -1.25
N PHE A 61 2.14 12.61 -2.16
CA PHE A 61 1.33 11.67 -2.97
C PHE A 61 0.46 10.77 -2.09
N TYR A 62 1.03 10.22 -1.02
CA TYR A 62 0.33 9.28 -0.12
C TYR A 62 -0.61 9.99 0.84
N GLU A 63 -0.32 11.24 1.23
CA GLU A 63 -1.24 12.08 1.98
C GLU A 63 -2.49 12.41 1.15
N GLU A 64 -2.31 12.81 -0.11
CA GLU A 64 -3.40 13.05 -1.05
C GLU A 64 -4.20 11.77 -1.32
N LEU A 65 -3.54 10.61 -1.44
CA LEU A 65 -4.23 9.33 -1.62
C LEU A 65 -5.09 8.98 -0.39
N ALA A 66 -4.59 9.24 0.82
CA ALA A 66 -5.37 9.04 2.05
C ALA A 66 -6.64 9.91 2.05
N LEU A 67 -6.55 11.17 1.60
CA LEU A 67 -7.71 12.03 1.43
C LEU A 67 -8.70 11.47 0.40
N ARG A 68 -8.20 10.90 -0.73
CA ARG A 68 -9.08 10.27 -1.75
C ARG A 68 -9.85 9.07 -1.20
N PHE A 69 -9.24 8.27 -0.30
CA PHE A 69 -9.95 7.21 0.40
C PHE A 69 -10.99 7.77 1.38
N ALA A 70 -10.62 8.79 2.17
CA ALA A 70 -11.55 9.41 3.13
C ALA A 70 -12.77 10.04 2.45
N GLU A 71 -12.61 10.68 1.30
CA GLU A 71 -13.71 11.19 0.48
C GLU A 71 -14.69 10.08 0.02
N ARG A 72 -14.25 8.83 0.02
CA ARG A 72 -15.05 7.66 -0.34
C ARG A 72 -15.58 6.88 0.88
N GLY A 73 -15.40 7.46 2.06
CA GLY A 73 -15.94 6.90 3.30
C GLY A 73 -15.02 5.88 4.00
N TYR A 74 -13.74 5.80 3.64
CA TYR A 74 -12.76 4.92 4.29
C TYR A 74 -11.82 5.72 5.19
N THR A 75 -11.60 5.26 6.42
CA THR A 75 -10.51 5.84 7.23
C THR A 75 -9.17 5.36 6.69
N ALA A 76 -8.28 6.26 6.27
CA ALA A 76 -7.02 5.91 5.64
C ALA A 76 -5.81 6.46 6.41
N LEU A 77 -4.78 5.63 6.55
CA LEU A 77 -3.55 5.96 7.24
C LEU A 77 -2.35 5.60 6.36
N ALA A 78 -1.56 6.60 6.00
CA ALA A 78 -0.26 6.43 5.37
C ALA A 78 0.86 6.64 6.40
N PHE A 79 1.94 5.86 6.35
CA PHE A 79 3.03 6.01 7.31
C PHE A 79 4.42 5.95 6.66
N ASP A 80 5.42 6.44 7.39
CA ASP A 80 6.81 6.47 6.95
C ASP A 80 7.59 5.26 7.49
N TYR A 81 8.46 4.68 6.65
CA TYR A 81 9.28 3.51 7.03
C TYR A 81 10.52 3.85 7.84
N PHE A 82 10.94 5.11 7.87
CA PHE A 82 12.29 5.52 8.27
C PHE A 82 12.37 6.05 9.71
N GLY A 83 11.38 5.76 10.53
CA GLY A 83 11.40 6.17 11.94
C GLY A 83 12.66 5.75 12.67
N ARG A 84 13.13 4.50 12.46
CA ARG A 84 14.33 3.94 13.10
C ARG A 84 15.62 4.61 12.65
N THR A 85 15.68 5.07 11.42
CA THR A 85 16.92 5.53 10.80
C THR A 85 16.98 7.05 10.61
N ALA A 86 15.83 7.72 10.53
CA ALA A 86 15.74 9.16 10.27
C ALA A 86 14.79 9.91 11.22
N GLY A 87 14.28 9.25 12.27
CA GLY A 87 13.35 9.86 13.23
C GLY A 87 11.93 10.01 12.72
N ALA A 88 11.04 10.55 13.55
CA ALA A 88 9.60 10.60 13.32
C ALA A 88 9.10 11.92 12.70
N GLU A 89 9.96 12.69 12.07
CA GLU A 89 9.58 13.94 11.40
C GLU A 89 9.15 13.66 9.95
N LYS A 90 8.31 14.53 9.38
CA LYS A 90 7.97 14.49 7.96
C LYS A 90 9.20 14.70 7.09
N ARG A 91 9.25 14.05 5.94
CA ARG A 91 10.35 14.15 5.00
C ARG A 91 10.21 15.39 4.12
N GLY A 92 11.31 16.14 3.99
CA GLY A 92 11.41 17.24 3.04
C GLY A 92 11.80 16.73 1.63
N GLU A 93 11.75 17.65 0.66
CA GLU A 93 12.10 17.34 -0.73
C GLU A 93 13.56 16.87 -0.91
N ASP A 94 14.46 17.36 -0.05
CA ASP A 94 15.90 17.05 -0.07
C ASP A 94 16.24 15.74 0.70
N PHE A 95 15.26 14.99 1.19
CA PHE A 95 15.51 13.78 1.97
C PHE A 95 16.09 12.67 1.09
N ASP A 96 17.34 12.29 1.36
CA ASP A 96 17.97 11.12 0.73
C ASP A 96 17.48 9.84 1.40
N TYR A 97 16.52 9.17 0.79
CA TYR A 97 15.93 7.94 1.29
C TYR A 97 16.82 6.71 1.07
N SER A 98 17.80 6.77 0.16
CA SER A 98 18.58 5.59 -0.30
C SER A 98 19.26 4.84 0.84
N PRO A 99 20.04 5.48 1.75
CA PRO A 99 20.68 4.78 2.85
C PRO A 99 19.68 4.23 3.87
N HIS A 100 18.50 4.83 3.97
CA HIS A 100 17.46 4.41 4.89
C HIS A 100 16.72 3.16 4.37
N VAL A 101 16.45 3.08 3.07
CA VAL A 101 15.88 1.88 2.44
C VAL A 101 16.77 0.66 2.63
N GLU A 102 18.09 0.83 2.51
CA GLU A 102 19.06 -0.25 2.73
C GLU A 102 19.14 -0.71 4.19
N ALA A 103 18.84 0.18 5.13
CA ALA A 103 18.94 -0.08 6.57
C ALA A 103 17.67 -0.68 7.19
N VAL A 104 16.51 -0.53 6.56
CA VAL A 104 15.23 -1.02 7.10
C VAL A 104 15.01 -2.49 6.73
N SER A 105 14.76 -3.33 7.72
CA SER A 105 14.47 -4.76 7.51
C SER A 105 12.97 -5.01 7.26
N PRO A 106 12.62 -6.06 6.47
CA PRO A 106 11.22 -6.42 6.25
C PRO A 106 10.44 -6.71 7.54
N GLY A 107 11.08 -7.34 8.54
CA GLY A 107 10.44 -7.64 9.84
C GLY A 107 10.09 -6.37 10.63
N GLU A 108 10.99 -5.38 10.61
CA GLU A 108 10.73 -4.07 11.25
C GLU A 108 9.57 -3.33 10.59
N ILE A 109 9.48 -3.37 9.26
CA ILE A 109 8.33 -2.79 8.54
C ILE A 109 7.04 -3.49 8.97
N GLN A 110 7.02 -4.82 9.12
CA GLN A 110 5.84 -5.54 9.56
C GLN A 110 5.42 -5.16 11.00
N THR A 111 6.37 -4.84 11.87
CA THR A 111 6.08 -4.33 13.21
C THR A 111 5.42 -2.95 13.16
N ASP A 112 5.83 -2.08 12.23
CA ASP A 112 5.21 -0.78 12.00
C ASP A 112 3.82 -0.91 11.34
N VAL A 113 3.64 -1.85 10.42
CA VAL A 113 2.32 -2.20 9.84
C VAL A 113 1.36 -2.64 10.94
N ALA A 114 1.79 -3.47 11.89
CA ALA A 114 0.96 -3.88 13.02
C ALA A 114 0.45 -2.68 13.82
N ALA A 115 1.32 -1.70 14.12
CA ALA A 115 0.93 -0.47 14.81
C ALA A 115 -0.06 0.39 14.00
N ALA A 116 0.13 0.48 12.68
CA ALA A 116 -0.79 1.20 11.79
C ALA A 116 -2.18 0.53 11.73
N VAL A 117 -2.23 -0.80 11.64
CA VAL A 117 -3.47 -1.59 11.67
C VAL A 117 -4.20 -1.40 12.99
N GLU A 118 -3.50 -1.50 14.12
CA GLU A 118 -4.09 -1.31 15.45
C GLU A 118 -4.62 0.12 15.63
N ARG A 119 -3.90 1.12 15.09
CA ARG A 119 -4.35 2.53 15.12
C ARG A 119 -5.68 2.72 14.39
N LEU A 120 -5.94 1.99 13.31
CA LEU A 120 -7.22 2.04 12.60
C LEU A 120 -8.32 1.28 13.35
N ARG A 121 -7.99 0.18 14.01
CA ARG A 121 -8.96 -0.62 14.81
C ARG A 121 -9.41 0.08 16.09
N SER A 122 -8.53 0.83 16.72
CA SER A 122 -8.80 1.50 18.00
C SER A 122 -10.03 2.44 17.97
N PRO A 123 -10.27 3.25 16.91
CA PRO A 123 -11.51 4.05 16.83
C PRO A 123 -12.73 3.29 16.30
N GLY A 124 -12.58 2.02 15.85
CA GLY A 124 -13.72 1.19 15.45
C GLY A 124 -13.66 0.52 14.09
N ALA A 125 -12.53 0.57 13.33
CA ALA A 125 -12.44 -0.20 12.09
C ALA A 125 -12.43 -1.71 12.40
N THR A 126 -13.44 -2.41 11.95
CA THR A 126 -13.56 -3.88 12.05
C THR A 126 -12.91 -4.60 10.89
N THR A 127 -12.76 -3.90 9.77
CA THR A 127 -12.22 -4.40 8.50
C THR A 127 -11.04 -3.52 8.08
N VAL A 128 -9.84 -4.09 7.91
CA VAL A 128 -8.64 -3.33 7.53
C VAL A 128 -7.98 -3.95 6.31
N PHE A 129 -7.69 -3.10 5.33
CA PHE A 129 -6.95 -3.42 4.11
C PHE A 129 -5.59 -2.75 4.10
N THR A 130 -4.65 -3.31 3.34
CA THR A 130 -3.42 -2.64 2.96
C THR A 130 -3.45 -2.29 1.47
N VAL A 131 -2.95 -1.10 1.10
CA VAL A 131 -2.76 -0.66 -0.28
C VAL A 131 -1.34 -0.14 -0.43
N GLY A 132 -0.54 -0.77 -1.25
CA GLY A 132 0.88 -0.43 -1.36
C GLY A 132 1.34 -0.19 -2.78
N PHE A 133 2.44 0.56 -2.94
CA PHE A 133 3.00 0.97 -4.22
C PHE A 133 4.49 0.64 -4.30
N CYS A 134 4.96 0.02 -5.38
CA CYS A 134 6.37 -0.35 -5.57
C CYS A 134 6.87 -1.24 -4.40
N MET A 135 7.81 -0.77 -3.58
CA MET A 135 8.21 -1.44 -2.36
C MET A 135 7.01 -1.71 -1.44
N GLY A 136 6.13 -0.72 -1.28
CA GLY A 136 4.90 -0.85 -0.49
C GLY A 136 3.92 -1.89 -1.07
N GLY A 137 3.88 -2.10 -2.39
CA GLY A 137 3.10 -3.15 -3.02
C GLY A 137 3.55 -4.55 -2.56
N ARG A 138 4.87 -4.78 -2.56
CA ARG A 138 5.46 -5.99 -1.99
C ARG A 138 5.15 -6.11 -0.49
N VAL A 139 5.33 -5.02 0.27
CA VAL A 139 5.06 -5.00 1.71
C VAL A 139 3.59 -5.32 1.99
N SER A 140 2.66 -4.81 1.19
CA SER A 140 1.22 -5.09 1.31
C SER A 140 0.93 -6.60 1.24
N TRP A 141 1.45 -7.30 0.24
CA TRP A 141 1.25 -8.74 0.13
C TRP A 141 1.98 -9.54 1.23
N LEU A 142 3.17 -9.11 1.64
CA LEU A 142 3.86 -9.70 2.79
C LEU A 142 3.08 -9.50 4.10
N SER A 143 2.36 -8.38 4.24
CA SER A 143 1.52 -8.13 5.42
C SER A 143 0.32 -9.08 5.50
N ALA A 144 -0.15 -9.60 4.37
CA ALA A 144 -1.17 -10.65 4.36
C ALA A 144 -0.66 -12.00 4.91
N ALA A 145 0.66 -12.22 4.90
CA ALA A 145 1.30 -13.37 5.53
C ALA A 145 1.79 -13.07 6.96
N GLY A 146 1.63 -11.83 7.43
CA GLY A 146 2.15 -11.35 8.72
C GLY A 146 1.23 -11.57 9.93
N GLY A 147 0.08 -12.23 9.77
CA GLY A 147 -0.86 -12.49 10.87
C GLY A 147 -1.57 -11.24 11.40
N HIS A 148 -1.66 -10.16 10.60
CA HIS A 148 -2.30 -8.90 11.02
C HIS A 148 -3.83 -8.93 10.97
N GLY A 149 -4.45 -10.05 10.52
CA GLY A 149 -5.90 -10.19 10.39
C GLY A 149 -6.49 -9.20 9.38
N LEU A 150 -5.81 -8.98 8.25
CA LEU A 150 -6.27 -8.12 7.18
C LEU A 150 -7.48 -8.71 6.47
N ALA A 151 -8.35 -7.85 5.95
CA ALA A 151 -9.46 -8.23 5.07
C ALA A 151 -9.03 -8.37 3.61
N GLY A 152 -7.88 -7.78 3.24
CA GLY A 152 -7.28 -7.92 1.94
C GLY A 152 -5.99 -7.12 1.80
N ALA A 153 -5.15 -7.51 0.85
CA ALA A 153 -3.88 -6.87 0.55
C ALA A 153 -3.80 -6.49 -0.94
N ILE A 154 -3.65 -5.20 -1.21
CA ILE A 154 -3.64 -4.62 -2.56
C ILE A 154 -2.24 -4.07 -2.84
N GLY A 155 -1.66 -4.45 -3.96
CA GLY A 155 -0.34 -3.96 -4.35
C GLY A 155 -0.29 -3.51 -5.79
N PHE A 156 0.30 -2.34 -6.02
CA PHE A 156 0.62 -1.78 -7.31
C PHE A 156 2.09 -2.02 -7.65
N TYR A 157 2.36 -2.59 -8.79
CA TYR A 157 3.71 -2.85 -9.35
C TYR A 157 4.74 -3.23 -8.28
N GLY A 158 4.32 -4.10 -7.34
CA GLY A 158 5.19 -4.70 -6.34
C GLY A 158 5.96 -5.88 -6.90
N ARG A 159 7.21 -6.07 -6.47
CA ARG A 159 7.98 -7.27 -6.81
C ARG A 159 7.45 -8.48 -6.03
N PRO A 160 6.89 -9.52 -6.69
CA PRO A 160 6.32 -10.65 -5.98
C PRO A 160 7.35 -11.72 -5.58
N GLY A 161 8.45 -11.85 -6.34
CA GLY A 161 9.50 -12.85 -6.11
C GLY A 161 10.46 -12.50 -4.97
N GLU A 162 11.54 -13.23 -4.85
CA GLU A 162 12.61 -12.98 -3.89
C GLU A 162 13.18 -11.56 -4.00
N SER A 163 13.68 -11.03 -2.88
CA SER A 163 14.44 -9.79 -2.89
C SER A 163 15.81 -10.01 -3.53
N ARG A 164 16.52 -8.89 -3.83
CA ARG A 164 17.89 -8.97 -4.36
C ARG A 164 18.87 -9.66 -3.40
N ASP A 165 18.57 -9.64 -2.11
CA ASP A 165 19.37 -10.27 -1.04
C ASP A 165 18.95 -11.73 -0.78
N GLY A 166 18.08 -12.30 -1.62
CA GLY A 166 17.60 -13.68 -1.51
C GLY A 166 16.57 -13.90 -0.39
N LEU A 167 15.99 -12.85 0.18
CA LEU A 167 14.91 -13.01 1.14
C LEU A 167 13.62 -13.39 0.43
N PRO A 168 12.83 -14.33 0.99
CA PRO A 168 11.60 -14.80 0.38
C PRO A 168 10.62 -13.63 0.13
N GLY A 169 9.93 -13.71 -0.99
CA GLY A 169 8.89 -12.77 -1.36
C GLY A 169 7.49 -13.33 -1.21
N PRO A 170 6.46 -12.56 -1.58
CA PRO A 170 5.08 -13.02 -1.57
C PRO A 170 4.85 -14.36 -2.28
N THR A 171 5.55 -14.58 -3.41
CA THR A 171 5.48 -15.85 -4.17
C THR A 171 5.94 -17.03 -3.32
N GLN A 172 7.08 -16.90 -2.62
CA GLN A 172 7.63 -17.98 -1.78
C GLN A 172 6.84 -18.17 -0.48
N LEU A 173 6.15 -17.12 -0.04
CA LEU A 173 5.34 -17.11 1.19
C LEU A 173 3.83 -17.26 0.92
N ALA A 174 3.43 -17.60 -0.31
CA ALA A 174 2.01 -17.71 -0.69
C ALA A 174 1.20 -18.63 0.25
N GLY A 175 1.79 -19.74 0.69
CA GLY A 175 1.15 -20.64 1.66
C GLY A 175 0.94 -20.09 3.06
N GLN A 176 1.47 -18.90 3.37
CA GLN A 176 1.29 -18.20 4.64
C GLN A 176 0.33 -16.99 4.51
N ILE A 177 -0.10 -16.68 3.28
CA ILE A 177 -1.03 -15.57 3.03
C ILE A 177 -2.43 -15.97 3.51
N GLU A 178 -2.98 -15.18 4.43
CA GLU A 178 -4.26 -15.44 5.10
C GLU A 178 -5.40 -14.51 4.62
N ALA A 179 -5.11 -13.57 3.74
CA ALA A 179 -6.08 -12.59 3.23
C ALA A 179 -6.13 -12.62 1.69
N PRO A 180 -7.27 -12.25 1.08
CA PRO A 180 -7.38 -12.05 -0.36
C PRO A 180 -6.34 -11.07 -0.90
N VAL A 181 -5.86 -11.30 -2.12
CA VAL A 181 -4.80 -10.50 -2.75
C VAL A 181 -5.29 -9.88 -4.06
N LEU A 182 -5.05 -8.58 -4.24
CA LEU A 182 -5.15 -7.87 -5.50
C LEU A 182 -3.77 -7.37 -5.93
N ALA A 183 -3.30 -7.81 -7.09
CA ALA A 183 -2.04 -7.38 -7.68
C ALA A 183 -2.29 -6.63 -8.99
N LEU A 184 -1.92 -5.34 -9.02
CA LEU A 184 -2.09 -4.43 -10.15
C LEU A 184 -0.72 -4.11 -10.72
N GLN A 185 -0.33 -4.84 -11.77
CA GLN A 185 1.03 -4.86 -12.28
C GLN A 185 1.20 -4.04 -13.56
N ALA A 186 2.39 -3.49 -13.73
CA ALA A 186 2.78 -2.72 -14.91
C ALA A 186 3.33 -3.67 -16.00
N GLY A 187 2.67 -3.73 -17.15
CA GLY A 187 3.01 -4.66 -18.23
C GLY A 187 4.34 -4.36 -18.96
N ALA A 188 4.84 -3.13 -18.83
CA ALA A 188 6.15 -2.71 -19.35
C ALA A 188 7.18 -2.42 -18.25
N ASP A 189 7.03 -3.04 -17.09
CA ASP A 189 8.01 -2.91 -16.01
C ASP A 189 9.31 -3.64 -16.34
N ALA A 190 10.42 -2.91 -16.36
CA ALA A 190 11.73 -3.50 -16.67
C ALA A 190 12.30 -4.41 -15.56
N ASN A 191 11.73 -4.34 -14.34
CA ASN A 191 12.23 -5.05 -13.15
C ASN A 191 11.29 -6.14 -12.63
N ILE A 192 10.05 -6.18 -13.13
CA ILE A 192 9.02 -7.14 -12.75
C ILE A 192 8.47 -7.72 -14.05
N THR A 193 8.88 -8.93 -14.37
CA THR A 193 8.55 -9.56 -15.64
C THR A 193 7.15 -10.21 -15.64
N ALA A 194 6.64 -10.53 -16.82
CA ALA A 194 5.42 -11.34 -16.93
C ALA A 194 5.56 -12.69 -16.22
N GLU A 195 6.75 -13.31 -16.31
CA GLU A 195 7.05 -14.58 -15.64
C GLU A 195 7.00 -14.46 -14.11
N ASP A 196 7.45 -13.34 -13.54
CA ASP A 196 7.34 -13.06 -12.10
C ASP A 196 5.86 -13.01 -11.67
N ASN A 197 5.02 -12.34 -12.47
CA ASN A 197 3.59 -12.21 -12.21
C ASN A 197 2.87 -13.55 -12.34
N GLU A 198 3.16 -14.33 -13.40
CA GLU A 198 2.62 -15.68 -13.59
C GLU A 198 3.06 -16.64 -12.47
N ALA A 199 4.31 -16.53 -11.98
CA ALA A 199 4.78 -17.33 -10.86
C ALA A 199 4.02 -17.01 -9.58
N PHE A 200 3.71 -15.73 -9.34
CA PHE A 200 2.93 -15.29 -8.19
C PHE A 200 1.48 -15.79 -8.28
N ASP A 201 0.83 -15.62 -9.43
CA ASP A 201 -0.53 -16.10 -9.69
C ASP A 201 -0.65 -17.61 -9.43
N ARG A 202 0.30 -18.41 -9.97
CA ARG A 202 0.35 -19.86 -9.73
C ARG A 202 0.54 -20.18 -8.25
N ALA A 203 1.45 -19.50 -7.56
CA ALA A 203 1.71 -19.77 -6.15
C ALA A 203 0.49 -19.46 -5.26
N LEU A 204 -0.23 -18.37 -5.54
CA LEU A 204 -1.48 -18.04 -4.85
C LEU A 204 -2.58 -19.08 -5.15
N THR A 205 -2.71 -19.51 -6.41
CA THR A 205 -3.64 -20.57 -6.80
C THR A 205 -3.36 -21.88 -6.06
N GLU A 206 -2.10 -22.34 -6.06
CA GLU A 206 -1.67 -23.56 -5.39
C GLU A 206 -1.87 -23.49 -3.86
N ALA A 207 -1.72 -22.30 -3.28
CA ALA A 207 -1.98 -22.05 -1.87
C ALA A 207 -3.48 -21.93 -1.51
N GLY A 208 -4.36 -21.86 -2.52
CA GLY A 208 -5.80 -21.66 -2.31
C GLY A 208 -6.18 -20.27 -1.83
N VAL A 209 -5.33 -19.26 -2.06
CA VAL A 209 -5.59 -17.86 -1.72
C VAL A 209 -6.53 -17.25 -2.76
N GLU A 210 -7.59 -16.60 -2.33
CA GLU A 210 -8.42 -15.78 -3.23
C GLU A 210 -7.60 -14.59 -3.74
N HIS A 211 -7.48 -14.45 -5.07
CA HIS A 211 -6.62 -13.43 -5.65
C HIS A 211 -7.05 -13.00 -7.05
N GLU A 212 -6.55 -11.85 -7.45
CA GLU A 212 -6.63 -11.32 -8.81
C GLU A 212 -5.27 -10.68 -9.15
N VAL A 213 -4.66 -11.10 -10.26
CA VAL A 213 -3.42 -10.52 -10.80
C VAL A 213 -3.74 -9.89 -12.15
N VAL A 214 -3.67 -8.57 -12.22
CA VAL A 214 -3.96 -7.77 -13.42
C VAL A 214 -2.68 -7.12 -13.90
N SER A 215 -2.36 -7.30 -15.19
CA SER A 215 -1.25 -6.63 -15.84
C SER A 215 -1.78 -5.63 -16.86
N TYR A 216 -1.32 -4.38 -16.79
CA TYR A 216 -1.69 -3.30 -17.71
C TYR A 216 -0.66 -3.21 -18.84
N ASP A 217 -1.02 -3.68 -20.01
CA ASP A 217 -0.15 -3.73 -21.19
C ASP A 217 0.44 -2.36 -21.51
N GLY A 218 1.75 -2.33 -21.72
CA GLY A 218 2.48 -1.11 -22.05
C GLY A 218 2.65 -0.11 -20.91
N ALA A 219 1.94 -0.27 -19.79
CA ALA A 219 2.06 0.62 -18.66
C ALA A 219 3.43 0.45 -17.97
N PRO A 220 4.15 1.56 -17.70
CA PRO A 220 5.43 1.53 -17.01
C PRO A 220 5.26 1.38 -15.51
N HIS A 221 6.36 1.07 -14.81
CA HIS A 221 6.40 1.19 -13.35
C HIS A 221 5.92 2.60 -12.93
N SER A 222 5.10 2.69 -11.88
CA SER A 222 4.49 3.94 -11.41
C SER A 222 3.48 4.59 -12.37
N PHE A 223 2.78 3.80 -13.18
CA PHE A 223 1.76 4.31 -14.11
C PHE A 223 0.58 5.02 -13.41
N PHE A 224 0.34 4.72 -12.14
CA PHE A 224 -0.74 5.30 -11.35
C PHE A 224 -0.37 6.71 -10.87
N ASP A 225 -0.22 7.63 -11.81
CA ASP A 225 0.17 9.03 -11.59
C ASP A 225 -0.58 9.94 -12.54
N ARG A 226 -1.09 11.07 -12.04
CA ARG A 226 -1.76 12.09 -12.86
C ARG A 226 -0.91 12.60 -14.02
N LYS A 227 0.41 12.56 -13.89
CA LYS A 227 1.34 12.95 -14.95
C LYS A 227 1.43 11.93 -16.09
N GLN A 228 0.97 10.71 -15.88
CA GLN A 228 0.97 9.62 -16.85
C GLN A 228 -0.36 9.61 -17.63
N GLU A 229 -0.67 10.72 -18.33
CA GLU A 229 -1.95 10.91 -19.02
C GLU A 229 -2.25 9.81 -20.05
N GLU A 230 -1.22 9.26 -20.70
CA GLU A 230 -1.37 8.15 -21.65
C GLU A 230 -1.86 6.85 -20.99
N PHE A 231 -1.68 6.70 -19.67
CA PHE A 231 -2.13 5.57 -18.87
C PHE A 231 -3.33 5.89 -17.98
N ALA A 232 -4.04 6.99 -18.24
CA ALA A 232 -5.21 7.39 -17.45
C ALA A 232 -6.27 6.28 -17.39
N ALA A 233 -6.54 5.60 -18.51
CA ALA A 233 -7.50 4.50 -18.55
C ALA A 233 -7.07 3.30 -17.67
N ALA A 234 -5.77 2.97 -17.66
CA ALA A 234 -5.23 1.93 -16.79
C ALA A 234 -5.33 2.33 -15.31
N SER A 235 -5.08 3.61 -15.00
CA SER A 235 -5.20 4.17 -13.65
C SER A 235 -6.65 4.17 -13.16
N ASP A 236 -7.60 4.53 -14.02
CA ASP A 236 -9.03 4.54 -13.71
C ASP A 236 -9.55 3.11 -13.44
N ASP A 237 -9.17 2.13 -14.28
CA ASP A 237 -9.52 0.72 -14.08
C ASP A 237 -8.89 0.19 -12.78
N ALA A 238 -7.59 0.45 -12.55
CA ALA A 238 -6.91 0.04 -11.34
C ALA A 238 -7.58 0.59 -10.08
N TRP A 239 -7.96 1.87 -10.08
CA TRP A 239 -8.68 2.47 -8.98
C TRP A 239 -10.07 1.87 -8.78
N GLY A 240 -10.81 1.62 -9.86
CA GLY A 240 -12.09 0.92 -9.84
C GLY A 240 -11.97 -0.44 -9.16
N ARG A 241 -10.97 -1.25 -9.55
CA ARG A 241 -10.69 -2.57 -8.94
C ARG A 241 -10.35 -2.49 -7.46
N VAL A 242 -9.57 -1.48 -7.05
CA VAL A 242 -9.29 -1.24 -5.61
C VAL A 242 -10.58 -1.05 -4.83
N LEU A 243 -11.47 -0.17 -5.31
CA LEU A 243 -12.74 0.10 -4.62
C LEU A 243 -13.68 -1.11 -4.61
N GLU A 244 -13.80 -1.82 -5.74
CA GLU A 244 -14.60 -3.05 -5.84
C GLU A 244 -14.06 -4.16 -4.93
N PHE A 245 -12.74 -4.33 -4.88
CA PHE A 245 -12.10 -5.29 -3.99
C PHE A 245 -12.37 -4.99 -2.53
N ILE A 246 -12.20 -3.73 -2.10
CA ILE A 246 -12.53 -3.30 -0.73
C ILE A 246 -14.01 -3.57 -0.43
N GLN A 247 -14.93 -3.18 -1.31
CA GLN A 247 -16.36 -3.40 -1.12
C GLN A 247 -16.72 -4.89 -1.00
N ARG A 248 -16.15 -5.74 -1.85
CA ARG A 248 -16.38 -7.20 -1.86
C ARG A 248 -15.95 -7.86 -0.56
N HIS A 249 -14.83 -7.43 0.01
CA HIS A 249 -14.25 -8.04 1.21
C HIS A 249 -14.53 -7.26 2.50
N THR A 250 -15.28 -6.15 2.44
CA THR A 250 -15.81 -5.51 3.64
C THR A 250 -16.89 -6.41 4.23
N ARG A 251 -16.73 -6.79 5.49
CA ARG A 251 -17.75 -7.56 6.21
C ARG A 251 -18.98 -6.69 6.37
N VAL A 252 -20.10 -7.14 5.81
CA VAL A 252 -21.40 -6.56 6.12
C VAL A 252 -21.75 -7.07 7.52
N ALA A 253 -21.89 -6.15 8.48
CA ALA A 253 -22.29 -6.46 9.85
C ALA A 253 -23.74 -6.98 9.91
#